data_22a787aa67c7bbb9dcd85afed3a7e2c9
#
_entry.id   22a787aa67c7bbb9dcd85afed3a7e2c9
#
_cell.length_a   1.000
_cell.length_b   1.000
_cell.length_c   1.000
_cell.angle_alpha   90.00
_cell.angle_beta   90.00
_cell.angle_gamma   90.00
#
_symmetry.space_group_name_H-M   'P 1'
#
loop_
_entity.id
_entity.type
_entity.pdbx_description
1 polymer ?
#
loop_
_entity_poly.entity_id
_entity_poly.type
_entity_poly.pdbx_seq_one_letter_code
_entity_poly.pdbx_strand_id
1 'polypeptide(L)'
;MIRTTITALATTLMAGTALAQATPSGHTVAVNGMDMYYEVSGTGDPLVVLHGAYMNIPSMGAIIPRLAETHTVYALEFQGHGRTNDIDRPITYPNLADDVAAFMDAVGLEKADVFGYSMGAAAGLRLAIDHPEKVNQLVAASVAYDVSGWQPAFTAFIPQMTPDMFAGTPMEEEWKKLAPNPDGFRALAEKLIALESEPMAWEAEVKTLTAPVLVIAGDADVSTLEHNVALFRLLGGGEMGDMGKPLPASRLAVLPATSHTAVITQVELLHGFIEPFLQGQTPKGMFE
;
A
#
# COMPACT_ATOMS: atom_id res chain seq x y z
N MET A 1 25.88 -30.84 -63.08
CA MET A 1 26.34 -30.92 -61.69
C MET A 1 25.99 -29.63 -61.00
N ILE A 2 24.90 -29.61 -60.20
CA ILE A 2 24.46 -28.43 -59.48
C ILE A 2 24.95 -28.65 -58.00
N ARG A 3 25.78 -27.73 -57.54
CA ARG A 3 26.24 -27.73 -56.15
C ARG A 3 25.29 -26.88 -55.32
N THR A 4 24.54 -27.52 -54.41
CA THR A 4 23.67 -26.88 -53.45
C THR A 4 24.50 -26.52 -52.22
N THR A 5 24.66 -25.24 -51.94
CA THR A 5 25.31 -24.72 -50.74
C THR A 5 24.27 -24.60 -49.64
N ILE A 6 24.43 -25.37 -48.56
CA ILE A 6 23.58 -25.28 -47.37
C ILE A 6 24.22 -24.26 -46.43
N THR A 7 23.54 -23.11 -46.23
CA THR A 7 23.93 -22.09 -45.25
C THR A 7 23.31 -22.46 -43.89
N ALA A 8 24.13 -22.83 -42.92
CA ALA A 8 23.69 -23.10 -41.57
C ALA A 8 23.42 -21.80 -40.84
N LEU A 9 22.18 -21.57 -40.43
CA LEU A 9 21.76 -20.44 -39.59
C LEU A 9 22.08 -20.80 -38.11
N ALA A 10 23.07 -20.14 -37.51
CA ALA A 10 23.37 -20.29 -36.09
C ALA A 10 22.39 -19.44 -35.26
N THR A 11 21.48 -20.11 -34.57
CA THR A 11 20.57 -19.49 -33.61
C THR A 11 21.30 -19.28 -32.28
N THR A 12 21.70 -18.05 -31.97
CA THR A 12 22.29 -17.71 -30.67
C THR A 12 21.16 -17.67 -29.63
N LEU A 13 21.08 -18.67 -28.77
CA LEU A 13 20.23 -18.62 -27.57
C LEU A 13 20.82 -17.56 -26.59
N MET A 14 20.15 -16.46 -26.44
CA MET A 14 20.39 -15.54 -25.33
C MET A 14 19.84 -16.21 -24.07
N ALA A 15 20.72 -16.75 -23.24
CA ALA A 15 20.38 -17.18 -21.89
C ALA A 15 20.13 -15.92 -21.05
N GLY A 16 18.85 -15.58 -20.85
CA GLY A 16 18.46 -14.58 -19.86
C GLY A 16 18.87 -15.10 -18.47
N THR A 17 19.80 -14.43 -17.83
CA THR A 17 20.08 -14.64 -16.40
C THR A 17 18.85 -14.19 -15.63
N ALA A 18 18.02 -15.14 -15.18
CA ALA A 18 17.04 -14.86 -14.14
C ALA A 18 17.83 -14.40 -12.91
N LEU A 19 17.73 -13.13 -12.57
CA LEU A 19 18.20 -12.62 -11.29
C LEU A 19 17.42 -13.39 -10.22
N ALA A 20 18.11 -14.23 -9.45
CA ALA A 20 17.51 -14.86 -8.29
C ALA A 20 17.09 -13.75 -7.33
N GLN A 21 15.78 -13.59 -7.12
CA GLN A 21 15.26 -12.69 -6.10
C GLN A 21 15.84 -13.13 -4.76
N ALA A 22 16.52 -12.20 -4.08
CA ALA A 22 17.02 -12.46 -2.75
C ALA A 22 15.84 -12.80 -1.83
N THR A 23 15.95 -13.88 -1.07
CA THR A 23 14.96 -14.23 -0.05
C THR A 23 14.81 -13.05 0.91
N PRO A 24 13.57 -12.58 1.20
CA PRO A 24 13.35 -11.49 2.14
C PRO A 24 14.03 -11.79 3.47
N SER A 25 14.74 -10.80 4.04
CA SER A 25 15.32 -10.93 5.37
C SER A 25 14.36 -10.34 6.40
N GLY A 26 13.90 -11.17 7.35
CA GLY A 26 13.03 -10.74 8.45
C GLY A 26 13.85 -10.16 9.60
N HIS A 27 13.39 -9.03 10.13
CA HIS A 27 14.03 -8.28 11.20
C HIS A 27 12.98 -7.83 12.23
N THR A 28 13.46 -7.43 13.40
CA THR A 28 12.63 -6.81 14.44
C THR A 28 13.34 -5.55 14.93
N VAL A 29 12.58 -4.49 15.16
CA VAL A 29 13.07 -3.23 15.70
C VAL A 29 12.11 -2.67 16.75
N ALA A 30 12.65 -2.11 17.84
CA ALA A 30 11.84 -1.48 18.89
C ALA A 30 11.25 -0.16 18.39
N VAL A 31 9.91 -0.05 18.39
CA VAL A 31 9.15 1.13 17.96
C VAL A 31 8.02 1.37 18.96
N ASN A 32 7.98 2.53 19.59
CA ASN A 32 6.87 3.00 20.43
C ASN A 32 6.34 1.96 21.43
N GLY A 33 7.24 1.15 22.02
CA GLY A 33 6.91 0.15 23.05
C GLY A 33 6.53 -1.22 22.51
N MET A 34 6.66 -1.47 21.22
CA MET A 34 6.50 -2.78 20.60
C MET A 34 7.77 -3.21 19.85
N ASP A 35 7.90 -4.50 19.62
CA ASP A 35 8.91 -5.10 18.75
C ASP A 35 8.28 -5.26 17.35
N MET A 36 8.47 -4.24 16.51
CA MET A 36 7.90 -4.22 15.15
C MET A 36 8.70 -5.14 14.23
N TYR A 37 8.00 -6.10 13.63
CA TYR A 37 8.58 -6.97 12.61
C TYR A 37 8.50 -6.31 11.23
N TYR A 38 9.56 -6.49 10.44
CA TYR A 38 9.60 -6.05 9.06
C TYR A 38 10.49 -6.96 8.21
N GLU A 39 10.27 -6.92 6.90
CA GLU A 39 11.10 -7.63 5.93
C GLU A 39 11.72 -6.62 4.95
N VAL A 40 12.98 -6.89 4.56
CA VAL A 40 13.67 -6.10 3.54
C VAL A 40 13.94 -6.96 2.32
N SER A 41 13.60 -6.46 1.14
CA SER A 41 13.85 -7.16 -0.14
C SER A 41 14.12 -6.17 -1.26
N GLY A 42 14.79 -6.67 -2.31
CA GLY A 42 15.10 -5.86 -3.49
C GLY A 42 16.27 -4.89 -3.31
N THR A 43 16.44 -4.03 -4.30
CA THR A 43 17.48 -2.97 -4.35
C THR A 43 16.94 -1.78 -5.14
N GLY A 44 17.36 -0.58 -4.81
CA GLY A 44 16.90 0.67 -5.42
C GLY A 44 16.48 1.68 -4.36
N ASP A 45 15.67 2.65 -4.74
CA ASP A 45 15.14 3.66 -3.83
C ASP A 45 14.25 3.01 -2.74
N PRO A 46 14.25 3.56 -1.51
CA PRO A 46 13.49 2.97 -0.41
C PRO A 46 11.98 3.13 -0.61
N LEU A 47 11.25 2.02 -0.45
CA LEU A 47 9.79 1.95 -0.51
C LEU A 47 9.26 1.25 0.75
N VAL A 48 8.52 1.98 1.58
CA VAL A 48 7.82 1.42 2.75
C VAL A 48 6.47 0.87 2.30
N VAL A 49 6.18 -0.40 2.64
CA VAL A 49 4.94 -1.08 2.28
C VAL A 49 4.09 -1.36 3.52
N LEU A 50 2.83 -0.88 3.48
CA LEU A 50 1.86 -0.89 4.57
C LEU A 50 0.64 -1.74 4.21
N HIS A 51 0.41 -2.81 4.96
CA HIS A 51 -0.70 -3.75 4.72
C HIS A 51 -2.06 -3.24 5.25
N GLY A 52 -3.16 -3.87 4.84
CA GLY A 52 -4.52 -3.60 5.31
C GLY A 52 -4.82 -4.18 6.70
N ALA A 53 -5.99 -3.84 7.25
CA ALA A 53 -6.50 -4.40 8.50
C ALA A 53 -6.61 -5.93 8.42
N TYR A 54 -6.34 -6.63 9.51
CA TYR A 54 -6.33 -8.09 9.62
C TYR A 54 -5.32 -8.81 8.71
N MET A 55 -4.46 -8.08 8.01
CA MET A 55 -3.45 -8.60 7.10
C MET A 55 -2.07 -8.70 7.76
N ASN A 56 -1.10 -9.19 7.00
CA ASN A 56 0.31 -9.29 7.33
C ASN A 56 1.14 -9.23 6.03
N ILE A 57 2.45 -9.27 6.12
CA ILE A 57 3.33 -9.24 4.93
C ILE A 57 2.98 -10.35 3.93
N PRO A 58 2.88 -11.65 4.31
CA PRO A 58 2.48 -12.71 3.37
C PRO A 58 1.14 -12.47 2.65
N SER A 59 0.15 -11.88 3.32
CA SER A 59 -1.16 -11.62 2.72
C SER A 59 -1.16 -10.46 1.70
N MET A 60 -0.10 -9.64 1.63
CA MET A 60 0.12 -8.71 0.52
C MET A 60 0.48 -9.42 -0.80
N GLY A 61 0.76 -10.72 -0.75
CA GLY A 61 0.94 -11.58 -1.93
C GLY A 61 2.11 -11.16 -2.83
N ALA A 62 1.90 -11.27 -4.14
CA ALA A 62 2.95 -11.07 -5.14
C ALA A 62 3.29 -9.59 -5.41
N ILE A 63 2.59 -8.61 -4.81
CA ILE A 63 2.90 -7.21 -5.04
C ILE A 63 4.26 -6.82 -4.43
N ILE A 64 4.60 -7.33 -3.23
CA ILE A 64 5.88 -7.03 -2.58
C ILE A 64 7.06 -7.51 -3.43
N PRO A 65 7.17 -8.79 -3.84
CA PRO A 65 8.27 -9.22 -4.70
C PRO A 65 8.29 -8.49 -6.05
N ARG A 66 7.13 -8.07 -6.57
CA ARG A 66 7.06 -7.31 -7.82
C ARG A 66 7.64 -5.90 -7.68
N LEU A 67 7.36 -5.21 -6.58
CA LEU A 67 7.94 -3.90 -6.26
C LEU A 67 9.45 -4.01 -5.93
N ALA A 68 9.87 -5.12 -5.33
CA ALA A 68 11.27 -5.38 -5.00
C ALA A 68 12.19 -5.59 -6.23
N GLU A 69 11.62 -5.70 -7.44
CA GLU A 69 12.44 -5.76 -8.67
C GLU A 69 13.17 -4.43 -8.94
N THR A 70 12.64 -3.32 -8.45
CA THR A 70 13.14 -1.96 -8.73
C THR A 70 13.37 -1.09 -7.50
N HIS A 71 12.89 -1.53 -6.32
CA HIS A 71 12.98 -0.79 -5.06
C HIS A 71 13.62 -1.63 -3.96
N THR A 72 14.21 -0.95 -2.97
CA THR A 72 14.49 -1.55 -1.66
C THR A 72 13.20 -1.46 -0.84
N VAL A 73 12.45 -2.56 -0.81
CA VAL A 73 11.15 -2.64 -0.12
C VAL A 73 11.35 -2.93 1.36
N TYR A 74 10.77 -2.10 2.21
CA TYR A 74 10.62 -2.27 3.65
C TYR A 74 9.16 -2.56 3.95
N ALA A 75 8.78 -3.84 4.01
CA ALA A 75 7.43 -4.26 4.37
C ALA A 75 7.35 -4.44 5.88
N LEU A 76 6.47 -3.72 6.57
CA LEU A 76 6.32 -3.80 8.02
C LEU A 76 4.99 -4.46 8.41
N GLU A 77 4.94 -5.03 9.63
CA GLU A 77 3.71 -5.53 10.25
C GLU A 77 3.31 -4.59 11.39
N PHE A 78 2.11 -4.02 11.31
CA PHE A 78 1.58 -3.08 12.30
C PHE A 78 1.33 -3.72 13.67
N GLN A 79 1.11 -2.89 14.71
CA GLN A 79 0.74 -3.32 16.05
C GLN A 79 -0.29 -4.46 16.02
N GLY A 80 0.03 -5.58 16.66
CA GLY A 80 -0.86 -6.73 16.79
C GLY A 80 -1.04 -7.57 15.52
N HIS A 81 -0.40 -7.21 14.40
CA HIS A 81 -0.49 -7.95 13.13
C HIS A 81 0.76 -8.81 12.90
N GLY A 82 0.54 -9.96 12.28
CA GLY A 82 1.61 -10.87 11.91
C GLY A 82 2.51 -11.22 13.09
N ARG A 83 3.80 -10.88 12.99
CA ARG A 83 4.84 -11.17 14.00
C ARG A 83 5.08 -9.99 14.96
N THR A 84 4.44 -8.84 14.74
CA THR A 84 4.50 -7.69 15.64
C THR A 84 3.58 -7.92 16.83
N ASN A 85 4.12 -7.78 18.05
CA ASN A 85 3.31 -7.93 19.27
C ASN A 85 2.26 -6.81 19.39
N ASP A 86 1.15 -7.11 20.03
CA ASP A 86 0.20 -6.10 20.47
C ASP A 86 0.68 -5.47 21.79
N ILE A 87 0.31 -4.22 22.02
CA ILE A 87 0.57 -3.46 23.24
C ILE A 87 -0.74 -2.87 23.78
N ASP A 88 -0.75 -2.47 25.05
CA ASP A 88 -1.92 -1.87 25.70
C ASP A 88 -2.08 -0.39 25.26
N ARG A 89 -2.41 -0.24 23.96
CA ARG A 89 -2.67 1.04 23.29
C ARG A 89 -3.75 0.84 22.24
N PRO A 90 -4.69 1.79 22.05
CA PRO A 90 -5.62 1.77 20.91
C PRO A 90 -4.86 1.79 19.58
N ILE A 91 -5.40 1.10 18.57
CA ILE A 91 -4.98 1.29 17.19
C ILE A 91 -5.80 2.46 16.63
N THR A 92 -5.11 3.53 16.24
CA THR A 92 -5.68 4.72 15.61
C THR A 92 -4.82 5.12 14.42
N TYR A 93 -5.35 5.84 13.45
CA TYR A 93 -4.55 6.26 12.29
C TYR A 93 -3.37 7.16 12.66
N PRO A 94 -3.49 8.13 13.60
CA PRO A 94 -2.33 8.86 14.10
C PRO A 94 -1.27 7.95 14.73
N ASN A 95 -1.67 6.99 15.58
CA ASN A 95 -0.72 6.06 16.19
C ASN A 95 -0.01 5.20 15.14
N LEU A 96 -0.73 4.72 14.10
CA LEU A 96 -0.12 3.97 13.01
C LEU A 96 0.87 4.83 12.20
N ALA A 97 0.56 6.10 11.97
CA ALA A 97 1.46 7.04 11.29
C ALA A 97 2.73 7.30 12.12
N ASP A 98 2.57 7.57 13.42
CA ASP A 98 3.68 7.75 14.35
C ASP A 98 4.58 6.50 14.44
N ASP A 99 3.99 5.32 14.39
CA ASP A 99 4.73 4.05 14.37
C ASP A 99 5.57 3.89 13.09
N VAL A 100 5.01 4.26 11.93
CA VAL A 100 5.76 4.23 10.66
C VAL A 100 6.89 5.26 10.68
N ALA A 101 6.65 6.48 11.17
CA ALA A 101 7.69 7.50 11.29
C ALA A 101 8.82 7.04 12.21
N ALA A 102 8.49 6.51 13.38
CA ALA A 102 9.46 5.98 14.33
C ALA A 102 10.21 4.74 13.79
N PHE A 103 9.52 3.87 13.04
CA PHE A 103 10.15 2.77 12.31
C PHE A 103 11.20 3.30 11.32
N MET A 104 10.84 4.29 10.49
CA MET A 104 11.76 4.88 9.53
C MET A 104 13.00 5.46 10.21
N ASP A 105 12.84 6.16 11.34
CA ASP A 105 13.97 6.66 12.13
C ASP A 105 14.85 5.52 12.65
N ALA A 106 14.23 4.47 13.20
CA ALA A 106 14.95 3.35 13.80
C ALA A 106 15.78 2.54 12.77
N VAL A 107 15.34 2.49 11.50
CA VAL A 107 16.07 1.81 10.43
C VAL A 107 16.93 2.76 9.58
N GLY A 108 16.99 4.06 9.93
CA GLY A 108 17.84 5.07 9.28
C GLY A 108 17.30 5.57 7.93
N LEU A 109 15.98 5.51 7.72
CA LEU A 109 15.31 6.09 6.57
C LEU A 109 14.88 7.53 6.90
N GLU A 110 15.61 8.51 6.38
CA GLU A 110 15.21 9.91 6.53
C GLU A 110 13.91 10.20 5.78
N LYS A 111 13.77 9.68 4.56
CA LYS A 111 12.62 9.85 3.68
C LYS A 111 12.49 8.63 2.77
N ALA A 112 11.25 8.25 2.42
CA ALA A 112 10.99 7.13 1.52
C ALA A 112 9.71 7.36 0.69
N ASP A 113 9.56 6.58 -0.38
CA ASP A 113 8.27 6.36 -0.99
C ASP A 113 7.43 5.43 -0.11
N VAL A 114 6.10 5.59 -0.16
CA VAL A 114 5.20 4.79 0.65
C VAL A 114 4.12 4.16 -0.23
N PHE A 115 3.92 2.87 -0.11
CA PHE A 115 2.76 2.17 -0.68
C PHE A 115 1.90 1.62 0.46
N GLY A 116 0.67 2.08 0.55
CA GLY A 116 -0.31 1.60 1.51
C GLY A 116 -1.55 1.01 0.83
N TYR A 117 -2.10 -0.04 1.43
CA TYR A 117 -3.37 -0.64 1.03
C TYR A 117 -4.38 -0.59 2.17
N SER A 118 -5.61 -0.11 1.91
CA SER A 118 -6.71 -0.07 2.89
C SER A 118 -6.29 0.69 4.17
N MET A 119 -6.33 0.07 5.35
CA MET A 119 -5.81 0.64 6.60
C MET A 119 -4.39 1.20 6.44
N GLY A 120 -3.51 0.47 5.73
CA GLY A 120 -2.15 0.94 5.44
C GLY A 120 -2.12 2.16 4.53
N ALA A 121 -3.08 2.31 3.61
CA ALA A 121 -3.20 3.52 2.79
C ALA A 121 -3.66 4.74 3.61
N ALA A 122 -4.60 4.52 4.54
CA ALA A 122 -5.03 5.58 5.46
C ALA A 122 -3.91 5.96 6.46
N ALA A 123 -3.15 4.97 6.96
CA ALA A 123 -1.95 5.24 7.77
C ALA A 123 -0.88 6.01 6.97
N GLY A 124 -0.65 5.65 5.70
CA GLY A 124 0.26 6.37 4.79
C GLY A 124 -0.21 7.81 4.51
N LEU A 125 -1.51 8.01 4.33
CA LEU A 125 -2.09 9.36 4.18
C LEU A 125 -1.90 10.18 5.46
N ARG A 126 -2.14 9.58 6.63
CA ARG A 126 -1.92 10.22 7.92
C ARG A 126 -0.44 10.51 8.17
N LEU A 127 0.46 9.59 7.79
CA LEU A 127 1.91 9.82 7.83
C LEU A 127 2.31 11.04 6.99
N ALA A 128 1.79 11.14 5.76
CA ALA A 128 2.10 12.28 4.89
C ALA A 128 1.55 13.61 5.42
N ILE A 129 0.48 13.58 6.23
CA ILE A 129 -0.08 14.75 6.90
C ILE A 129 0.76 15.13 8.13
N ASP A 130 1.04 14.19 9.03
CA ASP A 130 1.66 14.44 10.33
C ASP A 130 3.19 14.54 10.25
N HIS A 131 3.81 13.80 9.31
CA HIS A 131 5.25 13.70 9.11
C HIS A 131 5.64 13.92 7.63
N PRO A 132 5.31 15.09 7.04
CA PRO A 132 5.50 15.36 5.61
C PRO A 132 6.96 15.25 5.15
N GLU A 133 7.92 15.40 6.06
CA GLU A 133 9.34 15.22 5.81
C GLU A 133 9.71 13.75 5.52
N LYS A 134 8.91 12.79 5.98
CA LYS A 134 9.17 11.35 5.83
C LYS A 134 8.71 10.79 4.48
N VAL A 135 7.74 11.43 3.81
CA VAL A 135 7.09 10.88 2.61
C VAL A 135 7.56 11.60 1.37
N ASN A 136 8.25 10.88 0.48
CA ASN A 136 8.65 11.40 -0.83
C ASN A 136 7.45 11.40 -1.79
N GLN A 137 6.85 10.22 -2.02
CA GLN A 137 5.61 10.03 -2.76
C GLN A 137 4.75 8.98 -2.03
N LEU A 138 3.43 9.08 -2.18
CA LEU A 138 2.49 8.14 -1.58
C LEU A 138 1.66 7.44 -2.66
N VAL A 139 1.63 6.12 -2.64
CA VAL A 139 0.63 5.31 -3.33
C VAL A 139 -0.41 4.87 -2.32
N ALA A 140 -1.62 5.39 -2.45
CA ALA A 140 -2.74 5.11 -1.54
C ALA A 140 -3.80 4.27 -2.27
N ALA A 141 -3.79 2.97 -2.02
CA ALA A 141 -4.72 2.03 -2.66
C ALA A 141 -5.91 1.73 -1.74
N SER A 142 -7.13 1.96 -2.23
CA SER A 142 -8.39 1.69 -1.52
C SER A 142 -8.53 2.50 -0.22
N VAL A 143 -8.39 3.83 -0.30
CA VAL A 143 -8.40 4.74 0.85
C VAL A 143 -9.64 5.62 0.87
N ALA A 144 -10.04 6.03 2.07
CA ALA A 144 -10.88 7.21 2.28
C ALA A 144 -10.15 8.21 3.19
N TYR A 145 -10.47 9.49 3.06
CA TYR A 145 -10.01 10.57 3.96
C TYR A 145 -11.15 11.12 4.84
N ASP A 146 -12.36 10.66 4.59
CA ASP A 146 -13.58 11.06 5.30
C ASP A 146 -14.58 9.89 5.32
N VAL A 147 -15.30 9.73 6.42
CA VAL A 147 -16.29 8.65 6.58
C VAL A 147 -17.42 8.69 5.53
N SER A 148 -17.73 9.87 4.96
CA SER A 148 -18.70 10.01 3.87
C SER A 148 -18.25 9.35 2.57
N GLY A 149 -16.97 8.99 2.48
CA GLY A 149 -16.39 8.30 1.33
C GLY A 149 -16.71 6.82 1.25
N TRP A 150 -17.21 6.22 2.32
CA TRP A 150 -17.55 4.80 2.32
C TRP A 150 -18.86 4.52 1.61
N GLN A 151 -18.95 3.36 0.97
CA GLN A 151 -20.23 2.87 0.43
C GLN A 151 -21.28 2.78 1.53
N PRO A 152 -22.56 3.16 1.28
CA PRO A 152 -23.60 3.11 2.30
C PRO A 152 -23.79 1.72 2.94
N ALA A 153 -23.58 0.65 2.15
CA ALA A 153 -23.66 -0.72 2.66
C ALA A 153 -22.53 -1.01 3.68
N PHE A 154 -21.32 -0.52 3.44
CA PHE A 154 -20.20 -0.68 4.37
C PHE A 154 -20.41 0.14 5.64
N THR A 155 -20.80 1.42 5.51
CA THR A 155 -21.14 2.28 6.66
C THR A 155 -22.25 1.66 7.53
N ALA A 156 -23.27 1.05 6.93
CA ALA A 156 -24.32 0.36 7.66
C ALA A 156 -23.86 -0.95 8.33
N PHE A 157 -22.79 -1.56 7.82
CA PHE A 157 -22.23 -2.80 8.35
C PHE A 157 -21.31 -2.58 9.57
N ILE A 158 -20.52 -1.49 9.59
CA ILE A 158 -19.54 -1.20 10.66
C ILE A 158 -20.16 -1.33 12.07
N PRO A 159 -21.32 -0.75 12.40
CA PRO A 159 -21.90 -0.86 13.74
C PRO A 159 -22.35 -2.27 14.13
N GLN A 160 -22.40 -3.20 13.16
CA GLN A 160 -22.82 -4.59 13.37
C GLN A 160 -21.60 -5.52 13.56
N MET A 161 -20.39 -5.02 13.32
CA MET A 161 -19.17 -5.80 13.45
C MET A 161 -18.93 -6.19 14.90
N THR A 162 -18.63 -7.46 15.12
CA THR A 162 -18.23 -8.00 16.41
C THR A 162 -17.01 -8.91 16.24
N PRO A 163 -16.14 -9.08 17.24
CA PRO A 163 -15.01 -10.00 17.15
C PRO A 163 -15.43 -11.44 16.82
N ASP A 164 -16.62 -11.86 17.27
CA ASP A 164 -17.13 -13.21 17.02
C ASP A 164 -17.41 -13.49 15.53
N MET A 165 -17.60 -12.45 14.70
CA MET A 165 -17.77 -12.61 13.26
C MET A 165 -16.49 -13.07 12.56
N PHE A 166 -15.33 -12.87 13.18
CA PHE A 166 -14.04 -13.26 12.66
C PHE A 166 -13.54 -14.60 13.25
N ALA A 167 -14.17 -15.08 14.33
CA ALA A 167 -13.78 -16.31 15.00
C ALA A 167 -13.95 -17.55 14.11
N GLY A 168 -12.90 -18.37 13.99
CA GLY A 168 -12.89 -19.58 13.17
C GLY A 168 -12.82 -19.31 11.66
N THR A 169 -12.62 -18.06 11.24
CA THR A 169 -12.44 -17.71 9.83
C THR A 169 -11.01 -18.00 9.35
N PRO A 170 -10.80 -18.17 8.03
CA PRO A 170 -9.45 -18.26 7.48
C PRO A 170 -8.54 -17.09 7.85
N MET A 171 -9.09 -15.91 8.11
CA MET A 171 -8.36 -14.72 8.54
C MET A 171 -7.74 -14.91 9.92
N GLU A 172 -8.51 -15.40 10.90
CA GLU A 172 -7.97 -15.73 12.24
C GLU A 172 -6.93 -16.84 12.16
N GLU A 173 -7.19 -17.89 11.37
CA GLU A 173 -6.27 -19.02 11.24
C GLU A 173 -4.93 -18.62 10.60
N GLU A 174 -4.94 -17.75 9.60
CA GLU A 174 -3.70 -17.21 9.02
C GLU A 174 -2.95 -16.29 10.00
N TRP A 175 -3.68 -15.47 10.75
CA TRP A 175 -3.10 -14.62 11.78
C TRP A 175 -2.41 -15.45 12.89
N LYS A 176 -3.06 -16.49 13.40
CA LYS A 176 -2.52 -17.38 14.44
C LYS A 176 -1.21 -18.05 14.07
N LYS A 177 -0.96 -18.27 12.79
CA LYS A 177 0.29 -18.91 12.33
C LYS A 177 1.53 -18.07 12.58
N LEU A 178 1.37 -16.76 12.66
CA LEU A 178 2.48 -15.80 12.76
C LEU A 178 2.52 -15.07 14.10
N ALA A 179 1.37 -14.91 14.74
CA ALA A 179 1.21 -14.09 15.93
C ALA A 179 2.08 -14.60 17.10
N PRO A 180 2.81 -13.70 17.78
CA PRO A 180 3.57 -14.06 19.00
C PRO A 180 2.67 -14.61 20.12
N ASN A 181 1.41 -14.14 20.19
CA ASN A 181 0.38 -14.63 21.10
C ASN A 181 -0.86 -15.10 20.30
N PRO A 182 -0.99 -16.39 19.96
CA PRO A 182 -2.11 -16.91 19.15
C PRO A 182 -3.50 -16.71 19.75
N ASP A 183 -3.60 -16.45 21.06
CA ASP A 183 -4.87 -16.19 21.76
C ASP A 183 -5.30 -14.71 21.67
N GLY A 184 -4.46 -13.83 21.12
CA GLY A 184 -4.67 -12.38 21.07
C GLY A 184 -5.59 -11.86 19.96
N PHE A 185 -6.07 -12.72 19.04
CA PHE A 185 -6.83 -12.28 17.87
C PHE A 185 -8.11 -11.50 18.22
N ARG A 186 -8.83 -11.94 19.27
CA ARG A 186 -10.04 -11.24 19.71
C ARG A 186 -9.74 -9.79 20.11
N ALA A 187 -8.66 -9.56 20.87
CA ALA A 187 -8.27 -8.22 21.30
C ALA A 187 -7.86 -7.34 20.10
N LEU A 188 -7.16 -7.90 19.11
CA LEU A 188 -6.85 -7.22 17.86
C LEU A 188 -8.14 -6.86 17.11
N ALA A 189 -9.09 -7.80 16.97
CA ALA A 189 -10.36 -7.56 16.29
C ALA A 189 -11.17 -6.44 16.98
N GLU A 190 -11.19 -6.39 18.31
CA GLU A 190 -11.84 -5.31 19.07
C GLU A 190 -11.21 -3.95 18.76
N LYS A 191 -9.89 -3.86 18.70
CA LYS A 191 -9.17 -2.62 18.36
C LYS A 191 -9.41 -2.19 16.92
N LEU A 192 -9.45 -3.12 15.97
CA LEU A 192 -9.68 -2.81 14.56
C LEU A 192 -11.14 -2.39 14.30
N ILE A 193 -12.11 -3.01 14.95
CA ILE A 193 -13.51 -2.57 14.90
C ILE A 193 -13.66 -1.16 15.47
N ALA A 194 -12.93 -0.85 16.56
CA ALA A 194 -12.89 0.50 17.11
C ALA A 194 -12.30 1.51 16.10
N LEU A 195 -11.20 1.14 15.44
CA LEU A 195 -10.56 1.95 14.38
C LEU A 195 -11.53 2.24 13.21
N GLU A 196 -12.26 1.21 12.72
CA GLU A 196 -13.24 1.37 11.64
C GLU A 196 -14.42 2.28 12.03
N SER A 197 -14.65 2.42 13.33
CA SER A 197 -15.71 3.27 13.90
C SER A 197 -15.23 4.70 14.22
N GLU A 198 -13.94 5.00 14.08
CA GLU A 198 -13.42 6.33 14.33
C GLU A 198 -13.95 7.36 13.32
N PRO A 199 -14.32 8.56 13.78
CA PRO A 199 -14.65 9.64 12.86
C PRO A 199 -13.40 10.06 12.08
N MET A 200 -13.45 9.91 10.77
CA MET A 200 -12.42 10.35 9.84
C MET A 200 -12.94 11.56 9.07
N ALA A 201 -12.26 12.70 9.16
CA ALA A 201 -12.64 13.96 8.51
C ALA A 201 -11.37 14.79 8.23
N TRP A 202 -10.55 14.35 7.27
CA TRP A 202 -9.22 14.90 7.02
C TRP A 202 -9.15 15.84 5.81
N GLU A 203 -10.29 16.32 5.31
CA GLU A 203 -10.32 17.15 4.09
C GLU A 203 -9.39 18.39 4.19
N ALA A 204 -9.39 19.06 5.35
CA ALA A 204 -8.57 20.24 5.54
C ALA A 204 -7.07 19.92 5.52
N GLU A 205 -6.68 18.82 6.15
CA GLU A 205 -5.29 18.39 6.25
C GLU A 205 -4.81 17.83 4.90
N VAL A 206 -5.63 17.06 4.19
CA VAL A 206 -5.29 16.53 2.85
C VAL A 206 -4.94 17.66 1.88
N LYS A 207 -5.61 18.81 1.97
CA LYS A 207 -5.29 20.01 1.15
C LYS A 207 -3.89 20.56 1.39
N THR A 208 -3.28 20.24 2.52
CA THR A 208 -1.92 20.73 2.87
C THR A 208 -0.81 19.78 2.42
N LEU A 209 -1.15 18.62 1.87
CA LEU A 209 -0.17 17.64 1.43
C LEU A 209 0.73 18.21 0.33
N THR A 210 2.02 18.03 0.51
CA THR A 210 3.05 18.43 -0.46
C THR A 210 3.61 17.26 -1.25
N ALA A 211 3.57 16.05 -0.69
CA ALA A 211 3.97 14.83 -1.39
C ALA A 211 2.95 14.49 -2.48
N PRO A 212 3.40 14.16 -3.71
CA PRO A 212 2.51 13.61 -4.72
C PRO A 212 1.84 12.33 -4.26
N VAL A 213 0.56 12.15 -4.61
CA VAL A 213 -0.20 10.96 -4.25
C VAL A 213 -0.76 10.28 -5.49
N LEU A 214 -0.53 8.97 -5.63
CA LEU A 214 -1.25 8.12 -6.56
C LEU A 214 -2.43 7.47 -5.82
N VAL A 215 -3.64 7.92 -6.10
CA VAL A 215 -4.87 7.30 -5.60
C VAL A 215 -5.23 6.13 -6.50
N ILE A 216 -5.40 4.93 -5.91
CA ILE A 216 -5.85 3.73 -6.64
C ILE A 216 -7.12 3.21 -5.96
N ALA A 217 -8.15 2.87 -6.73
CA ALA A 217 -9.37 2.24 -6.23
C ALA A 217 -9.89 1.20 -7.22
N GLY A 218 -10.61 0.20 -6.73
CA GLY A 218 -11.46 -0.64 -7.57
C GLY A 218 -12.77 0.08 -7.94
N ASP A 219 -13.38 -0.26 -9.08
CA ASP A 219 -14.68 0.29 -9.47
C ASP A 219 -15.86 -0.28 -8.63
N ALA A 220 -15.59 -1.33 -7.85
CA ALA A 220 -16.50 -1.95 -6.89
C ALA A 220 -15.91 -2.00 -5.47
N ASP A 221 -15.14 -0.97 -5.09
CA ASP A 221 -14.47 -0.85 -3.80
C ASP A 221 -15.41 -0.45 -2.66
N VAL A 222 -14.95 -0.53 -1.41
CA VAL A 222 -15.66 -0.01 -0.22
C VAL A 222 -15.69 1.51 -0.17
N SER A 223 -14.74 2.20 -0.81
CA SER A 223 -14.81 3.65 -1.04
C SER A 223 -15.56 3.95 -2.34
N THR A 224 -16.36 5.03 -2.33
CA THR A 224 -17.09 5.46 -3.53
C THR A 224 -16.15 6.04 -4.58
N LEU A 225 -16.48 5.90 -5.87
CA LEU A 225 -15.70 6.50 -6.95
C LEU A 225 -15.68 8.03 -6.84
N GLU A 226 -16.82 8.62 -6.48
CA GLU A 226 -16.96 10.06 -6.26
C GLU A 226 -15.97 10.57 -5.21
N HIS A 227 -15.79 9.81 -4.12
CA HIS A 227 -14.85 10.16 -3.06
C HIS A 227 -13.39 10.08 -3.54
N ASN A 228 -13.04 9.04 -4.29
CA ASN A 228 -11.69 8.91 -4.87
C ASN A 228 -11.38 10.04 -5.87
N VAL A 229 -12.38 10.46 -6.66
CA VAL A 229 -12.27 11.63 -7.55
C VAL A 229 -12.15 12.91 -6.73
N ALA A 230 -12.92 13.06 -5.63
CA ALA A 230 -12.82 14.21 -4.74
C ALA A 230 -11.43 14.29 -4.08
N LEU A 231 -10.91 13.19 -3.56
CA LEU A 231 -9.53 13.10 -3.03
C LEU A 231 -8.51 13.55 -4.08
N PHE A 232 -8.58 13.02 -5.29
CA PHE A 232 -7.68 13.40 -6.38
C PHE A 232 -7.74 14.91 -6.69
N ARG A 233 -8.94 15.51 -6.65
CA ARG A 233 -9.11 16.96 -6.85
C ARG A 233 -8.53 17.78 -5.69
N LEU A 234 -8.69 17.35 -4.44
CA LEU A 234 -8.07 17.99 -3.28
C LEU A 234 -6.54 18.01 -3.40
N LEU A 235 -5.97 16.99 -4.03
CA LEU A 235 -4.53 16.85 -4.31
C LEU A 235 -4.07 17.59 -5.57
N GLY A 236 -4.88 18.50 -6.11
CA GLY A 236 -4.56 19.31 -7.28
C GLY A 236 -4.81 18.63 -8.63
N GLY A 237 -5.47 17.47 -8.65
CA GLY A 237 -5.83 16.75 -9.86
C GLY A 237 -7.11 17.23 -10.53
N GLY A 238 -7.42 16.63 -11.69
CA GLY A 238 -8.65 16.92 -12.44
C GLY A 238 -8.61 18.16 -13.33
N GLU A 239 -7.44 18.81 -13.46
CA GLU A 239 -7.20 19.88 -14.42
C GLU A 239 -6.92 19.30 -15.81
N MET A 240 -7.32 20.04 -16.84
CA MET A 240 -7.04 19.64 -18.23
C MET A 240 -5.54 19.78 -18.50
N GLY A 241 -4.90 18.68 -18.90
CA GLY A 241 -3.57 18.67 -19.50
C GLY A 241 -3.57 19.36 -20.90
N ASP A 242 -2.50 19.24 -21.62
CA ASP A 242 -2.30 19.87 -22.93
C ASP A 242 -2.34 21.43 -22.89
N MET A 243 -2.31 22.08 -24.03
CA MET A 243 -2.39 23.54 -24.15
C MET A 243 -1.39 24.30 -23.25
N GLY A 244 -0.23 23.70 -22.97
CA GLY A 244 0.87 24.34 -22.21
C GLY A 244 0.72 24.34 -20.70
N LYS A 245 -0.25 23.61 -20.14
CA LYS A 245 -0.35 23.38 -18.70
C LYS A 245 0.37 22.09 -18.30
N PRO A 246 1.15 22.09 -17.20
CA PRO A 246 1.75 20.87 -16.70
C PRO A 246 0.66 19.90 -16.18
N LEU A 247 0.92 18.61 -16.28
CA LEU A 247 0.10 17.60 -15.62
C LEU A 247 0.23 17.72 -14.10
N PRO A 248 -0.84 17.44 -13.32
CA PRO A 248 -0.75 17.40 -11.86
C PRO A 248 0.24 16.32 -11.41
N ALA A 249 0.93 16.58 -10.31
CA ALA A 249 1.87 15.61 -9.72
C ALA A 249 1.13 14.39 -9.14
N SER A 250 -0.02 14.60 -8.52
CA SER A 250 -0.88 13.52 -8.03
C SER A 250 -1.67 12.88 -9.18
N ARG A 251 -2.00 11.59 -9.04
CA ARG A 251 -2.63 10.79 -10.08
C ARG A 251 -3.80 9.98 -9.53
N LEU A 252 -4.69 9.53 -10.42
CA LEU A 252 -5.80 8.66 -10.10
C LEU A 252 -5.82 7.47 -11.07
N ALA A 253 -5.95 6.26 -10.52
CA ALA A 253 -6.20 5.04 -11.26
C ALA A 253 -7.43 4.33 -10.71
N VAL A 254 -8.31 3.85 -11.59
CA VAL A 254 -9.46 3.02 -11.23
C VAL A 254 -9.32 1.68 -11.92
N LEU A 255 -9.33 0.61 -11.12
CA LEU A 255 -9.20 -0.77 -11.58
C LEU A 255 -10.60 -1.30 -11.97
N PRO A 256 -10.80 -1.75 -13.22
CA PRO A 256 -12.11 -2.24 -13.66
C PRO A 256 -12.44 -3.60 -13.05
N ALA A 257 -13.73 -3.86 -12.77
CA ALA A 257 -14.26 -5.11 -12.22
C ALA A 257 -13.54 -5.57 -10.94
N THR A 258 -13.13 -4.61 -10.08
CA THR A 258 -12.26 -4.86 -8.94
C THR A 258 -12.94 -4.42 -7.65
N SER A 259 -13.16 -5.38 -6.73
CA SER A 259 -13.63 -5.12 -5.36
C SER A 259 -12.47 -4.77 -4.44
N HIS A 260 -12.76 -4.31 -3.22
CA HIS A 260 -11.77 -3.97 -2.20
C HIS A 260 -10.69 -5.04 -2.05
N THR A 261 -11.07 -6.27 -1.74
CA THR A 261 -10.12 -7.36 -1.52
C THR A 261 -9.41 -7.83 -2.79
N ALA A 262 -9.96 -7.52 -3.98
CA ALA A 262 -9.37 -7.87 -5.25
C ALA A 262 -8.29 -6.87 -5.72
N VAL A 263 -8.26 -5.65 -5.17
CA VAL A 263 -7.25 -4.64 -5.57
C VAL A 263 -5.84 -5.20 -5.45
N ILE A 264 -5.50 -5.75 -4.29
CA ILE A 264 -4.12 -6.22 -4.02
C ILE A 264 -3.72 -7.44 -4.87
N THR A 265 -4.68 -8.15 -5.46
CA THR A 265 -4.42 -9.30 -6.33
C THR A 265 -4.16 -8.91 -7.79
N GLN A 266 -4.44 -7.66 -8.17
CA GLN A 266 -4.23 -7.11 -9.52
C GLN A 266 -2.78 -6.65 -9.73
N VAL A 267 -1.82 -7.52 -9.44
CA VAL A 267 -0.39 -7.20 -9.30
C VAL A 267 0.18 -6.44 -10.50
N GLU A 268 -0.06 -6.92 -11.74
CA GLU A 268 0.50 -6.29 -12.94
C GLU A 268 -0.16 -4.93 -13.26
N LEU A 269 -1.45 -4.78 -12.98
CA LEU A 269 -2.12 -3.48 -13.13
C LEU A 269 -1.62 -2.49 -12.07
N LEU A 270 -1.53 -2.92 -10.81
CA LEU A 270 -0.96 -2.09 -9.75
C LEU A 270 0.46 -1.64 -10.09
N HIS A 271 1.34 -2.58 -10.44
CA HIS A 271 2.71 -2.27 -10.82
C HIS A 271 2.77 -1.32 -12.02
N GLY A 272 1.91 -1.53 -13.03
CA GLY A 272 1.84 -0.67 -14.21
C GLY A 272 1.45 0.78 -13.92
N PHE A 273 0.80 1.07 -12.79
CA PHE A 273 0.50 2.43 -12.33
C PHE A 273 1.53 2.94 -11.32
N ILE A 274 1.97 2.08 -10.40
CA ILE A 274 2.88 2.44 -9.30
C ILE A 274 4.26 2.81 -9.85
N GLU A 275 4.85 1.95 -10.66
CA GLU A 275 6.22 2.12 -11.14
C GLU A 275 6.43 3.44 -11.92
N PRO A 276 5.61 3.77 -12.95
CA PRO A 276 5.76 5.04 -13.66
C PRO A 276 5.48 6.26 -12.77
N PHE A 277 4.67 6.10 -11.71
CA PHE A 277 4.42 7.18 -10.77
C PHE A 277 5.65 7.43 -9.88
N LEU A 278 6.19 6.40 -9.24
CA LEU A 278 7.36 6.51 -8.36
C LEU A 278 8.61 6.98 -9.11
N GLN A 279 8.74 6.62 -10.39
CA GLN A 279 9.82 7.11 -11.26
C GLN A 279 9.58 8.53 -11.82
N GLY A 280 8.49 9.20 -11.46
CA GLY A 280 8.14 10.53 -11.98
C GLY A 280 7.88 10.57 -13.48
N GLN A 281 7.63 9.41 -14.11
CA GLN A 281 7.38 9.31 -15.55
C GLN A 281 6.01 9.89 -15.90
N THR A 282 5.96 10.68 -16.97
CA THR A 282 4.72 11.18 -17.56
C THR A 282 4.66 10.78 -19.04
N PRO A 283 3.51 10.29 -19.52
CA PRO A 283 3.34 10.05 -20.95
C PRO A 283 3.53 11.35 -21.72
N LYS A 284 4.21 11.27 -22.87
CA LYS A 284 4.33 12.40 -23.80
C LYS A 284 3.08 12.51 -24.64
N GLY A 285 2.63 13.73 -24.88
CA GLY A 285 1.56 14.00 -25.83
C GLY A 285 2.00 13.69 -27.26
N MET A 286 1.01 13.53 -28.16
CA MET A 286 1.27 13.19 -29.58
C MET A 286 2.13 14.27 -30.29
N PHE A 287 2.15 15.50 -29.76
CA PHE A 287 2.80 16.66 -30.39
C PHE A 287 3.97 17.22 -29.55
N GLU A 288 4.44 16.44 -28.55
CA GLU A 288 5.59 16.79 -27.70
C GLU A 288 6.88 16.10 -28.15
#